data_6c6684ce7570e34c287ac6eb861cb69e
#
_entry.id   6c6684ce7570e34c287ac6eb861cb69e
#
_cell.length_a   1.000
_cell.length_b   1.000
_cell.length_c   1.000
_cell.angle_alpha   90.00
_cell.angle_beta   90.00
_cell.angle_gamma   90.00
#
_symmetry.space_group_name_H-M   'P 1'
#
loop_
_entity.id
_entity.type
_entity.pdbx_description
1 polymer ?
#
loop_
_entity_poly.entity_id
_entity_poly.type
_entity_poly.pdbx_seq_one_letter_code
_entity_poly.pdbx_strand_id
1 'polypeptide(L)'
;MKHLTMDELEAALDHLRQSPKDAGLLQLIVRRPHVDEREVLEEAQLDPVKGLIGDSWIFRKSSRTPDGSPHPEMQLNIMNSRVTALVAHDKERWPLAGDQLYIDMDLSKENLPAGSRIAIGSAVIEVSALPHTGCHKFVARFGAEAMKFVNSTVGKQLCLRGINAKVIQGGTVKVGSTVRKIATD
;
A
#
# COMPACT_ATOMS: atom_id res chain seq x y z
N MET A 1 -0.28 -5.50 23.42
CA MET A 1 -0.72 -6.52 22.45
C MET A 1 0.48 -7.41 22.11
N LYS A 2 0.32 -8.73 22.10
CA LYS A 2 1.39 -9.67 21.71
C LYS A 2 1.56 -9.62 20.18
N HIS A 3 2.80 -9.40 19.69
CA HIS A 3 3.10 -9.48 18.28
C HIS A 3 3.25 -10.95 17.85
N LEU A 4 2.99 -11.24 16.56
CA LEU A 4 3.16 -12.57 15.99
C LEU A 4 4.64 -12.98 15.93
N THR A 5 4.90 -14.26 16.12
CA THR A 5 6.20 -14.88 15.87
C THR A 5 6.42 -15.10 14.38
N MET A 6 7.65 -15.38 13.97
CA MET A 6 7.96 -15.68 12.57
C MET A 6 7.18 -16.91 12.08
N ASP A 7 7.10 -17.97 12.88
CA ASP A 7 6.39 -19.20 12.53
C ASP A 7 4.88 -18.92 12.28
N GLU A 8 4.26 -18.09 13.12
CA GLU A 8 2.85 -17.68 12.95
C GLU A 8 2.65 -16.84 11.67
N LEU A 9 3.61 -15.98 11.33
CA LEU A 9 3.58 -15.18 10.10
C LEU A 9 3.78 -16.03 8.86
N GLU A 10 4.74 -16.96 8.88
CA GLU A 10 5.01 -17.87 7.77
C GLU A 10 3.86 -18.86 7.52
N ALA A 11 3.21 -19.34 8.57
CA ALA A 11 2.02 -20.20 8.46
C ALA A 11 0.85 -19.53 7.69
N ALA A 12 0.81 -18.19 7.65
CA ALA A 12 -0.20 -17.46 6.92
C ALA A 12 0.10 -17.28 5.41
N LEU A 13 1.30 -17.65 4.93
CA LEU A 13 1.73 -17.38 3.54
C LEU A 13 0.77 -17.95 2.49
N ASP A 14 0.22 -19.12 2.70
CA ASP A 14 -0.71 -19.72 1.73
C ASP A 14 -2.01 -18.93 1.61
N HIS A 15 -2.51 -18.39 2.73
CA HIS A 15 -3.66 -17.49 2.72
C HIS A 15 -3.34 -16.17 1.98
N LEU A 16 -2.15 -15.61 2.17
CA LEU A 16 -1.72 -14.39 1.49
C LEU A 16 -1.60 -14.61 -0.03
N ARG A 17 -1.07 -15.76 -0.47
CA ARG A 17 -0.94 -16.14 -1.89
C ARG A 17 -2.28 -16.35 -2.59
N GLN A 18 -3.36 -16.59 -1.85
CA GLN A 18 -4.73 -16.69 -2.35
C GLN A 18 -5.39 -15.34 -2.59
N SER A 19 -4.67 -14.24 -2.45
CA SER A 19 -5.19 -12.91 -2.85
C SER A 19 -5.57 -12.89 -4.33
N PRO A 20 -6.70 -12.26 -4.70
CA PRO A 20 -7.14 -12.18 -6.09
C PRO A 20 -6.06 -11.58 -7.01
N LYS A 21 -5.81 -12.21 -8.15
CA LYS A 21 -4.85 -11.69 -9.14
C LYS A 21 -5.40 -10.53 -9.97
N ASP A 22 -6.73 -10.41 -10.02
CA ASP A 22 -7.48 -9.31 -10.64
C ASP A 22 -8.83 -9.16 -9.96
N ALA A 23 -9.57 -8.09 -10.27
CA ALA A 23 -10.86 -7.80 -9.66
C ALA A 23 -10.82 -7.81 -8.11
N GLY A 24 -9.74 -7.29 -7.55
CA GLY A 24 -9.59 -7.09 -6.11
C GLY A 24 -10.54 -6.05 -5.54
N LEU A 25 -10.45 -5.79 -4.25
CA LEU A 25 -11.37 -4.90 -3.53
C LEU A 25 -10.61 -3.85 -2.72
N LEU A 26 -10.97 -2.57 -2.85
CA LEU A 26 -10.48 -1.50 -1.97
C LEU A 26 -11.19 -1.59 -0.62
N GLN A 27 -10.46 -1.95 0.44
CA GLN A 27 -11.03 -2.22 1.76
C GLN A 27 -10.89 -1.09 2.77
N LEU A 28 -9.90 -0.21 2.57
CA LEU A 28 -9.68 0.94 3.44
C LEU A 28 -8.94 2.04 2.68
N ILE A 29 -9.32 3.29 2.94
CA ILE A 29 -8.65 4.51 2.48
C ILE A 29 -8.18 5.28 3.72
N VAL A 30 -6.91 5.67 3.75
CA VAL A 30 -6.33 6.45 4.84
C VAL A 30 -5.64 7.68 4.29
N ARG A 31 -6.05 8.85 4.75
CA ARG A 31 -5.34 10.11 4.53
C ARG A 31 -4.41 10.40 5.70
N ARG A 32 -3.25 10.94 5.41
CA ARG A 32 -2.22 11.30 6.40
C ARG A 32 -2.00 12.82 6.35
N PRO A 33 -2.88 13.64 6.94
CA PRO A 33 -2.83 15.09 6.81
C PRO A 33 -1.54 15.66 7.41
N HIS A 34 -1.11 15.11 8.55
CA HIS A 34 0.14 15.49 9.21
C HIS A 34 0.95 14.26 9.66
N VAL A 35 2.15 14.51 10.19
CA VAL A 35 3.01 13.46 10.74
C VAL A 35 2.28 12.73 11.88
N ASP A 36 2.21 11.41 11.78
CA ASP A 36 1.54 10.50 12.73
C ASP A 36 0.02 10.69 12.88
N GLU A 37 -0.62 11.57 12.09
CA GLU A 37 -2.06 11.64 11.95
C GLU A 37 -2.58 10.67 10.89
N ARG A 38 -3.77 10.13 11.12
CA ARG A 38 -4.45 9.19 10.23
C ARG A 38 -5.94 9.48 10.23
N GLU A 39 -6.50 9.69 9.05
CA GLU A 39 -7.94 9.83 8.84
C GLU A 39 -8.42 8.70 7.95
N VAL A 40 -9.39 7.93 8.44
CA VAL A 40 -10.08 6.90 7.67
C VAL A 40 -11.17 7.56 6.85
N LEU A 41 -11.21 7.26 5.55
CA LEU A 41 -12.15 7.85 4.61
C LEU A 41 -12.97 6.75 3.93
N GLU A 42 -14.25 7.01 3.69
CA GLU A 42 -15.11 6.17 2.85
C GLU A 42 -14.88 6.44 1.36
N GLU A 43 -14.52 7.68 1.02
CA GLU A 43 -14.27 8.14 -0.33
C GLU A 43 -13.13 9.15 -0.37
N ALA A 44 -12.34 9.14 -1.44
CA ALA A 44 -11.25 10.10 -1.65
C ALA A 44 -11.08 10.44 -3.13
N GLN A 45 -10.44 11.58 -3.39
CA GLN A 45 -10.01 12.01 -4.72
C GLN A 45 -8.53 11.71 -4.90
N LEU A 46 -8.19 11.09 -6.03
CA LEU A 46 -6.82 10.95 -6.50
C LEU A 46 -6.54 11.96 -7.61
N ASP A 47 -5.38 12.58 -7.57
CA ASP A 47 -4.95 13.63 -8.49
C ASP A 47 -3.52 13.36 -8.98
N PRO A 48 -3.23 13.48 -10.30
CA PRO A 48 -1.90 13.19 -10.84
C PRO A 48 -0.76 14.05 -10.27
N VAL A 49 -1.07 15.25 -9.78
CA VAL A 49 -0.09 16.18 -9.21
C VAL A 49 -0.02 16.06 -7.69
N LYS A 50 -1.16 15.92 -7.04
CA LYS A 50 -1.29 15.99 -5.58
C LYS A 50 -1.34 14.62 -4.89
N GLY A 51 -1.44 13.52 -5.65
CA GLY A 51 -1.65 12.18 -5.10
C GLY A 51 -3.05 12.05 -4.49
N LEU A 52 -3.17 11.50 -3.29
CA LEU A 52 -4.41 11.51 -2.53
C LEU A 52 -4.65 12.91 -1.97
N ILE A 53 -5.77 13.53 -2.35
CA ILE A 53 -6.08 14.91 -1.95
C ILE A 53 -6.15 15.05 -0.43
N GLY A 54 -5.37 16.01 0.09
CA GLY A 54 -5.27 16.27 1.53
C GLY A 54 -4.26 15.38 2.27
N ASP A 55 -3.59 14.44 1.59
CA ASP A 55 -2.45 13.71 2.16
C ASP A 55 -1.20 14.60 2.18
N SER A 56 -0.37 14.44 3.21
CA SER A 56 0.86 15.21 3.38
C SER A 56 1.98 14.84 2.42
N TRP A 57 1.79 13.86 1.52
CA TRP A 57 2.84 13.47 0.57
C TRP A 57 3.38 14.66 -0.21
N ILE A 58 2.51 15.53 -0.71
CA ILE A 58 2.89 16.70 -1.53
C ILE A 58 3.84 17.67 -0.83
N PHE A 59 3.91 17.64 0.49
CA PHE A 59 4.78 18.48 1.32
C PHE A 59 6.04 17.75 1.82
N ARG A 60 6.20 16.45 1.47
CA ARG A 60 7.33 15.65 1.92
C ARG A 60 8.56 15.93 1.07
N LYS A 61 9.66 16.29 1.73
CA LYS A 61 10.96 16.36 1.08
C LYS A 61 11.48 14.94 0.77
N SER A 62 12.12 14.81 -0.39
CA SER A 62 12.79 13.57 -0.80
C SER A 62 14.27 13.84 -1.08
N SER A 63 15.14 13.05 -0.48
CA SER A 63 16.58 13.04 -0.83
C SER A 63 16.86 12.37 -2.18
N ARG A 64 15.83 11.78 -2.80
CA ARG A 64 15.93 11.08 -4.10
C ARG A 64 15.56 11.97 -5.28
N THR A 65 15.13 13.22 -5.04
CA THR A 65 14.84 14.21 -6.06
C THR A 65 15.90 15.31 -6.01
N PRO A 66 16.40 15.81 -7.14
CA PRO A 66 17.47 16.80 -7.17
C PRO A 66 17.15 18.12 -6.46
N ASP A 67 15.87 18.50 -6.50
CA ASP A 67 15.36 19.75 -5.91
C ASP A 67 14.73 19.55 -4.52
N GLY A 68 14.76 18.31 -3.99
CA GLY A 68 14.14 17.97 -2.72
C GLY A 68 12.61 17.91 -2.76
N SER A 69 11.99 17.99 -3.93
CA SER A 69 10.53 17.84 -4.09
C SER A 69 10.04 16.43 -3.70
N PRO A 70 8.74 16.25 -3.44
CA PRO A 70 8.17 14.91 -3.23
C PRO A 70 8.47 14.00 -4.42
N HIS A 71 8.88 12.76 -4.14
CA HIS A 71 9.22 11.82 -5.23
C HIS A 71 7.94 11.37 -5.95
N PRO A 72 7.76 11.64 -7.25
CA PRO A 72 6.49 11.36 -7.96
C PRO A 72 6.14 9.89 -7.99
N GLU A 73 7.12 8.99 -8.02
CA GLU A 73 6.91 7.53 -7.96
C GLU A 73 6.49 7.01 -6.57
N MET A 74 6.32 7.89 -5.58
CA MET A 74 5.94 7.55 -4.20
C MET A 74 4.68 8.31 -3.74
N GLN A 75 3.83 8.73 -4.68
CA GLN A 75 2.59 9.45 -4.37
C GLN A 75 1.66 8.64 -3.47
N LEU A 76 1.52 7.36 -3.79
CA LEU A 76 0.67 6.42 -3.06
C LEU A 76 1.49 5.26 -2.51
N ASN A 77 1.17 4.88 -1.28
CA ASN A 77 1.61 3.63 -0.67
C ASN A 77 0.38 2.72 -0.57
N ILE A 78 0.50 1.50 -1.06
CA ILE A 78 -0.60 0.54 -1.14
C ILE A 78 -0.16 -0.75 -0.48
N MET A 79 -0.98 -1.28 0.43
CA MET A 79 -0.70 -2.54 1.11
C MET A 79 -1.83 -3.55 0.88
N ASN A 80 -1.47 -4.83 0.77
CA ASN A 80 -2.44 -5.91 0.72
C ASN A 80 -3.18 -6.00 2.07
N SER A 81 -4.51 -5.99 2.02
CA SER A 81 -5.34 -5.97 3.23
C SER A 81 -5.23 -7.24 4.06
N ARG A 82 -4.95 -8.41 3.44
CA ARG A 82 -4.73 -9.67 4.20
C ARG A 82 -3.43 -9.60 5.00
N VAL A 83 -2.37 -9.03 4.42
CA VAL A 83 -1.10 -8.81 5.15
C VAL A 83 -1.32 -7.84 6.29
N THR A 84 -2.06 -6.75 6.03
CA THR A 84 -2.38 -5.76 7.06
C THR A 84 -3.19 -6.39 8.19
N ALA A 85 -4.22 -7.18 7.87
CA ALA A 85 -5.02 -7.90 8.86
C ALA A 85 -4.16 -8.85 9.71
N LEU A 86 -3.22 -9.56 9.08
CA LEU A 86 -2.32 -10.47 9.77
C LEU A 86 -1.45 -9.73 10.80
N VAL A 87 -0.78 -8.65 10.42
CA VAL A 87 0.17 -7.97 11.30
C VAL A 87 -0.49 -7.02 12.31
N ALA A 88 -1.63 -6.44 11.97
CA ALA A 88 -2.34 -5.47 12.80
C ALA A 88 -3.38 -6.13 13.73
N HIS A 89 -3.86 -7.32 13.42
CA HIS A 89 -4.96 -8.05 14.03
C HIS A 89 -6.31 -7.32 13.88
N ASP A 90 -6.47 -6.18 14.57
CA ASP A 90 -7.71 -5.41 14.55
C ASP A 90 -7.75 -4.41 13.40
N LYS A 91 -8.89 -4.29 12.72
CA LYS A 91 -9.08 -3.38 11.57
C LYS A 91 -8.82 -1.92 11.94
N GLU A 92 -9.13 -1.53 13.16
CA GLU A 92 -8.86 -0.19 13.70
C GLU A 92 -7.36 0.16 13.73
N ARG A 93 -6.50 -0.85 13.72
CA ARG A 93 -5.05 -0.68 13.70
C ARG A 93 -4.44 -0.65 12.29
N TRP A 94 -5.21 -0.98 11.26
CA TRP A 94 -4.71 -0.96 9.88
C TRP A 94 -4.08 0.38 9.48
N PRO A 95 -4.67 1.54 9.81
CA PRO A 95 -4.08 2.84 9.48
C PRO A 95 -2.66 3.04 10.01
N LEU A 96 -2.28 2.30 11.05
CA LEU A 96 -0.93 2.34 11.61
C LEU A 96 0.15 1.81 10.67
N ALA A 97 -0.19 1.00 9.65
CA ALA A 97 0.77 0.56 8.64
C ALA A 97 1.33 1.76 7.85
N GLY A 98 0.54 2.83 7.72
CA GLY A 98 0.99 4.11 7.17
C GLY A 98 0.79 4.25 5.67
N ASP A 99 0.11 3.29 5.06
CA ASP A 99 -0.28 3.31 3.65
C ASP A 99 -1.57 4.12 3.46
N GLN A 100 -1.84 4.57 2.21
CA GLN A 100 -3.09 5.28 1.91
C GLN A 100 -4.19 4.34 1.46
N LEU A 101 -3.87 3.29 0.70
CA LEU A 101 -4.85 2.35 0.16
C LEU A 101 -4.54 0.93 0.64
N TYR A 102 -5.59 0.24 1.09
CA TYR A 102 -5.52 -1.15 1.51
C TYR A 102 -6.44 -1.97 0.61
N ILE A 103 -5.86 -2.86 -0.19
CA ILE A 103 -6.60 -3.61 -1.20
C ILE A 103 -6.44 -5.12 -1.01
N ASP A 104 -7.52 -5.87 -1.21
CA ASP A 104 -7.45 -7.33 -1.30
C ASP A 104 -7.13 -7.72 -2.74
N MET A 105 -5.84 -7.75 -3.06
CA MET A 105 -5.31 -8.11 -4.36
C MET A 105 -3.86 -8.58 -4.22
N ASP A 106 -3.45 -9.50 -5.07
CA ASP A 106 -2.06 -9.93 -5.18
C ASP A 106 -1.18 -8.80 -5.71
N LEU A 107 -0.33 -8.24 -4.84
CA LEU A 107 0.60 -7.16 -5.15
C LEU A 107 1.98 -7.67 -5.56
N SER A 108 2.16 -8.97 -5.74
CA SER A 108 3.45 -9.58 -6.07
C SER A 108 4.04 -8.98 -7.36
N LYS A 109 5.37 -9.04 -7.46
CA LYS A 109 6.08 -8.60 -8.66
C LYS A 109 5.71 -9.41 -9.91
N GLU A 110 5.25 -10.64 -9.73
CA GLU A 110 4.75 -11.47 -10.81
C GLU A 110 3.40 -10.97 -11.34
N ASN A 111 2.49 -10.61 -10.43
CA ASN A 111 1.13 -10.15 -10.79
C ASN A 111 1.09 -8.69 -11.22
N LEU A 112 1.83 -7.82 -10.53
CA LEU A 112 1.88 -6.37 -10.73
C LEU A 112 3.33 -5.88 -10.85
N PRO A 113 4.05 -6.23 -11.93
CA PRO A 113 5.37 -5.67 -12.18
C PRO A 113 5.32 -4.15 -12.30
N ALA A 114 6.46 -3.49 -12.11
CA ALA A 114 6.58 -2.04 -12.29
C ALA A 114 6.06 -1.60 -13.67
N GLY A 115 5.30 -0.52 -13.71
CA GLY A 115 4.60 -0.05 -14.91
C GLY A 115 3.20 -0.64 -15.10
N SER A 116 2.80 -1.66 -14.31
CA SER A 116 1.42 -2.14 -14.33
C SER A 116 0.44 -1.03 -13.97
N ARG A 117 -0.68 -0.96 -14.69
CA ARG A 117 -1.76 -0.01 -14.41
C ARG A 117 -2.94 -0.69 -13.77
N ILE A 118 -3.54 0.01 -12.81
CA ILE A 118 -4.67 -0.46 -12.04
C ILE A 118 -5.76 0.62 -12.05
N ALA A 119 -6.99 0.23 -12.41
CA ALA A 119 -8.17 1.07 -12.24
C ALA A 119 -8.78 0.85 -10.86
N ILE A 120 -9.12 1.93 -10.16
CA ILE A 120 -9.81 1.93 -8.88
C ILE A 120 -10.88 3.03 -8.94
N GLY A 121 -12.17 2.67 -8.90
CA GLY A 121 -13.23 3.64 -9.14
C GLY A 121 -13.08 4.29 -10.52
N SER A 122 -12.97 5.63 -10.58
CA SER A 122 -12.71 6.37 -11.82
C SER A 122 -11.24 6.79 -12.00
N ALA A 123 -10.36 6.43 -11.05
CA ALA A 123 -8.94 6.74 -11.10
C ALA A 123 -8.13 5.60 -11.72
N VAL A 124 -6.96 5.94 -12.30
CA VAL A 124 -5.95 4.99 -12.77
C VAL A 124 -4.62 5.33 -12.12
N ILE A 125 -3.98 4.32 -11.55
CA ILE A 125 -2.66 4.40 -10.95
C ILE A 125 -1.68 3.48 -11.67
N GLU A 126 -0.39 3.79 -11.59
CA GLU A 126 0.70 2.99 -12.14
C GLU A 126 1.65 2.56 -11.03
N VAL A 127 1.97 1.26 -11.02
CA VAL A 127 2.89 0.67 -10.04
C VAL A 127 4.30 1.16 -10.29
N SER A 128 4.94 1.66 -9.27
CA SER A 128 6.29 2.22 -9.29
C SER A 128 7.37 1.12 -9.22
N ALA A 129 8.51 1.37 -9.83
CA ALA A 129 9.68 0.50 -9.69
C ALA A 129 10.36 0.64 -8.32
N LEU A 130 10.08 1.70 -7.58
CA LEU A 130 10.68 1.92 -6.27
C LEU A 130 10.12 0.96 -5.23
N PRO A 131 10.98 0.21 -4.51
CA PRO A 131 10.52 -0.73 -3.51
C PRO A 131 9.88 0.00 -2.33
N HIS A 132 8.76 -0.53 -1.84
CA HIS A 132 8.19 -0.14 -0.55
C HIS A 132 8.70 -1.12 0.52
N THR A 133 9.46 -0.61 1.47
CA THR A 133 10.10 -1.42 2.53
C THR A 133 9.59 -1.02 3.90
N GLY A 134 9.58 -1.96 4.83
CA GLY A 134 9.29 -1.68 6.24
C GLY A 134 10.39 -0.79 6.86
N CYS A 135 10.00 0.05 7.79
CA CYS A 135 10.87 0.98 8.49
C CYS A 135 10.77 0.83 10.02
N HIS A 136 11.56 1.58 10.78
CA HIS A 136 11.53 1.56 12.26
C HIS A 136 10.13 1.83 12.84
N LYS A 137 9.31 2.68 12.20
CA LYS A 137 7.91 2.90 12.62
C LYS A 137 7.05 1.64 12.48
N PHE A 138 7.31 0.82 11.47
CA PHE A 138 6.63 -0.47 11.29
C PHE A 138 7.00 -1.45 12.41
N VAL A 139 8.28 -1.49 12.81
CA VAL A 139 8.74 -2.28 13.98
C VAL A 139 8.03 -1.85 15.26
N ALA A 140 7.98 -0.55 15.52
CA ALA A 140 7.35 -0.01 16.73
C ALA A 140 5.85 -0.37 16.84
N ARG A 141 5.18 -0.56 15.71
CA ARG A 141 3.73 -0.81 15.63
C ARG A 141 3.36 -2.28 15.58
N PHE A 142 4.16 -3.09 14.89
CA PHE A 142 3.83 -4.48 14.56
C PHE A 142 4.91 -5.49 14.96
N GLY A 143 6.02 -5.03 15.54
CA GLY A 143 7.10 -5.88 16.02
C GLY A 143 8.21 -6.17 15.02
N ALA A 144 9.32 -6.66 15.54
CA ALA A 144 10.52 -6.93 14.74
C ALA A 144 10.33 -8.11 13.77
N GLU A 145 9.58 -9.15 14.19
CA GLU A 145 9.34 -10.32 13.34
C GLU A 145 8.47 -9.97 12.13
N ALA A 146 7.42 -9.15 12.30
CA ALA A 146 6.62 -8.64 11.18
C ALA A 146 7.48 -7.83 10.19
N MET A 147 8.42 -7.01 10.70
CA MET A 147 9.37 -6.27 9.87
C MET A 147 10.29 -7.19 9.07
N LYS A 148 10.86 -8.23 9.71
CA LYS A 148 11.71 -9.23 9.04
C LYS A 148 10.92 -10.00 7.98
N PHE A 149 9.69 -10.41 8.32
CA PHE A 149 8.78 -11.14 7.44
C PHE A 149 8.48 -10.38 6.14
N VAL A 150 8.01 -9.13 6.24
CA VAL A 150 7.68 -8.35 5.04
C VAL A 150 8.90 -7.95 4.21
N ASN A 151 10.10 -7.92 4.80
CA ASN A 151 11.36 -7.63 4.12
C ASN A 151 12.16 -8.89 3.76
N SER A 152 11.68 -10.09 4.05
CA SER A 152 12.29 -11.36 3.67
C SER A 152 12.36 -11.52 2.14
N THR A 153 13.08 -12.52 1.65
CA THR A 153 13.14 -12.83 0.21
C THR A 153 11.72 -13.07 -0.35
N VAL A 154 10.92 -13.90 0.32
CA VAL A 154 9.52 -14.16 -0.05
C VAL A 154 8.67 -12.89 0.11
N GLY A 155 8.85 -12.15 1.22
CA GLY A 155 8.15 -10.90 1.47
C GLY A 155 8.37 -9.85 0.37
N LYS A 156 9.59 -9.75 -0.15
CA LYS A 156 9.93 -8.86 -1.27
C LYS A 156 9.38 -9.33 -2.61
N GLN A 157 9.29 -10.63 -2.86
CA GLN A 157 8.68 -11.20 -4.06
C GLN A 157 7.17 -10.96 -4.08
N LEU A 158 6.51 -11.21 -2.95
CA LEU A 158 5.08 -11.04 -2.77
C LEU A 158 4.67 -9.58 -2.45
N CYS A 159 5.62 -8.66 -2.35
CA CYS A 159 5.40 -7.27 -1.95
C CYS A 159 4.56 -7.15 -0.67
N LEU A 160 4.88 -7.96 0.36
CA LEU A 160 4.09 -8.01 1.60
C LEU A 160 4.07 -6.68 2.36
N ARG A 161 5.13 -5.84 2.25
CA ARG A 161 5.11 -4.48 2.80
C ARG A 161 4.24 -3.54 1.96
N GLY A 162 3.88 -3.94 0.76
CA GLY A 162 3.13 -3.12 -0.18
C GLY A 162 3.96 -2.63 -1.36
N ILE A 163 3.34 -1.79 -2.16
CA ILE A 163 3.90 -1.17 -3.36
C ILE A 163 3.78 0.35 -3.30
N ASN A 164 4.66 1.04 -4.03
CA ASN A 164 4.50 2.45 -4.36
C ASN A 164 3.77 2.58 -5.69
N ALA A 165 3.01 3.65 -5.86
CA ALA A 165 2.34 3.99 -7.11
C ALA A 165 2.26 5.50 -7.32
N LYS A 166 2.00 5.89 -8.57
CA LYS A 166 1.66 7.26 -8.98
C LYS A 166 0.28 7.29 -9.64
N VAL A 167 -0.38 8.41 -9.56
CA VAL A 167 -1.68 8.62 -10.22
C VAL A 167 -1.44 9.00 -11.67
N ILE A 168 -2.02 8.24 -12.60
CA ILE A 168 -1.96 8.51 -14.05
C ILE A 168 -3.21 9.26 -14.52
N GLN A 169 -4.37 8.84 -14.02
CA GLN A 169 -5.65 9.51 -14.24
C GLN A 169 -6.30 9.79 -12.91
N GLY A 170 -6.62 11.06 -12.67
CA GLY A 170 -7.36 11.48 -11.49
C GLY A 170 -8.78 10.93 -11.48
N GLY A 171 -9.34 10.79 -10.29
CA GLY A 171 -10.70 10.31 -10.13
C GLY A 171 -11.07 10.01 -8.68
N THR A 172 -12.28 9.56 -8.48
CA THR A 172 -12.82 9.18 -7.17
C THR A 172 -12.60 7.71 -6.90
N VAL A 173 -12.08 7.40 -5.72
CA VAL A 173 -11.98 6.05 -5.17
C VAL A 173 -12.86 5.93 -3.93
N LYS A 174 -13.53 4.80 -3.75
CA LYS A 174 -14.45 4.57 -2.65
C LYS A 174 -14.21 3.19 -2.04
N VAL A 175 -14.34 3.06 -0.73
CA VAL A 175 -14.31 1.75 -0.07
C VAL A 175 -15.35 0.83 -0.72
N GLY A 176 -14.95 -0.39 -1.07
CA GLY A 176 -15.77 -1.32 -1.85
C GLY A 176 -15.60 -1.20 -3.37
N SER A 177 -14.84 -0.22 -3.88
CA SER A 177 -14.52 -0.16 -5.32
C SER A 177 -13.73 -1.39 -5.74
N THR A 178 -14.07 -1.94 -6.90
CA THR A 178 -13.28 -2.99 -7.54
C THR A 178 -11.96 -2.43 -8.02
N VAL A 179 -10.89 -3.19 -7.81
CA VAL A 179 -9.53 -2.89 -8.25
C VAL A 179 -9.20 -3.83 -9.42
N ARG A 180 -8.97 -3.29 -10.62
CA ARG A 180 -8.75 -4.07 -11.85
C ARG A 180 -7.44 -3.72 -12.51
N LYS A 181 -6.75 -4.73 -13.03
CA LYS A 181 -5.62 -4.50 -13.93
C LYS A 181 -6.13 -3.93 -15.26
N ILE A 182 -5.38 -2.99 -15.79
CA ILE A 182 -5.57 -2.48 -17.16
C ILE A 182 -4.53 -3.15 -18.03
N ALA A 183 -4.95 -3.73 -19.15
CA ALA A 183 -4.02 -4.23 -20.16
C ALA A 183 -3.16 -3.05 -20.65
N THR A 184 -1.85 -3.21 -20.63
CA THR A 184 -0.93 -2.29 -21.32
C THR A 184 -0.75 -2.82 -22.73
N ASP A 185 -1.13 -2.02 -23.70
CA ASP A 185 -0.86 -2.30 -25.11
C ASP A 185 0.64 -2.39 -25.38
#